data_13ebb8ed116794832cdc4eca1fb5a225
#
_entry.id   13ebb8ed116794832cdc4eca1fb5a225
#
_cell.length_a   1.000
_cell.length_b   1.000
_cell.length_c   1.000
_cell.angle_alpha   90.00
_cell.angle_beta   90.00
_cell.angle_gamma   90.00
#
_symmetry.space_group_name_H-M   'P 1'
#
loop_
_entity.id
_entity.type
_entity.pdbx_description
1 polymer ?
#
loop_
_entity_poly.entity_id
_entity_poly.type
_entity_poly.pdbx_seq_one_letter_code
_entity_poly.pdbx_strand_id
1 'polypeptide(L)'
;FFGPNTSTSNRCMVGGMVGNNSSGTTSIRYGVTRDKIVEIKAILSDGSAVAFREMSSEEFIEKTKGNTLESSIYKTIHEELSDKDHQIEIIKEFPKPEIHRRNTGYAVDLLLNSDLFGGTENTINLGKLLCGSEGTLAFTTEITLKVDDLPPTNNVMVMAHFHTIQESLEAVVTAMKHHLYTCEMMDDTILDCTKTNREQAKNRFFIQGEPKAVIMLEVASHISMEDAERQADALIADLQKNNHGYA
;
A
#
# COMPACT_ATOMS: atom_id res chain seq x y z
N PHE A 1 -3.51 13.00 -9.35
CA PHE A 1 -2.10 12.66 -9.09
C PHE A 1 -1.93 11.16 -8.83
N PHE A 2 -0.70 10.66 -8.77
CA PHE A 2 -0.43 9.25 -8.43
C PHE A 2 -0.21 9.14 -6.91
N GLY A 3 -1.20 8.57 -6.21
CA GLY A 3 -1.28 8.56 -4.75
C GLY A 3 -0.15 7.85 -4.00
N PRO A 4 0.37 6.68 -4.44
CA PRO A 4 1.49 6.03 -3.79
C PRO A 4 2.75 6.92 -3.81
N ASN A 5 3.12 7.47 -2.63
CA ASN A 5 4.23 8.39 -2.48
C ASN A 5 5.42 7.70 -1.80
N THR A 6 6.43 7.31 -2.59
CA THR A 6 7.60 6.60 -2.08
C THR A 6 8.66 7.55 -1.52
N SER A 7 9.48 7.08 -0.58
CA SER A 7 10.66 7.80 -0.08
C SER A 7 11.69 8.09 -1.18
N THR A 8 11.58 7.41 -2.31
CA THR A 8 12.46 7.56 -3.49
C THR A 8 11.84 8.41 -4.60
N SER A 9 10.76 9.15 -4.33
CA SER A 9 9.99 9.91 -5.32
C SER A 9 10.82 10.86 -6.20
N ASN A 10 11.96 11.34 -5.69
CA ASN A 10 12.89 12.21 -6.42
C ASN A 10 13.83 11.46 -7.40
N ARG A 11 13.79 10.13 -7.45
CA ARG A 11 14.68 9.31 -8.28
C ARG A 11 14.07 8.00 -8.80
N CYS A 12 12.85 7.66 -8.39
CA CYS A 12 12.16 6.47 -8.90
C CYS A 12 11.53 6.72 -10.26
N MET A 13 11.29 5.63 -10.97
CA MET A 13 10.50 5.61 -12.19
C MET A 13 9.22 4.81 -11.95
N VAL A 14 8.12 5.20 -12.59
CA VAL A 14 6.80 4.55 -12.40
C VAL A 14 6.86 3.05 -12.73
N GLY A 15 7.57 2.65 -13.79
CA GLY A 15 7.77 1.24 -14.11
C GLY A 15 8.46 0.46 -12.98
N GLY A 16 9.49 1.05 -12.34
CA GLY A 16 10.13 0.46 -11.17
C GLY A 16 9.19 0.40 -9.95
N MET A 17 8.34 1.42 -9.76
CA MET A 17 7.32 1.39 -8.70
C MET A 17 6.32 0.25 -8.90
N VAL A 18 5.94 -0.04 -10.15
CA VAL A 18 5.08 -1.18 -10.48
C VAL A 18 5.81 -2.51 -10.23
N GLY A 19 7.05 -2.65 -10.71
CA GLY A 19 7.86 -3.85 -10.47
C GLY A 19 8.00 -4.17 -8.98
N ASN A 20 8.18 -3.17 -8.13
CA ASN A 20 8.34 -3.32 -6.69
C ASN A 20 7.01 -3.34 -5.91
N ASN A 21 5.86 -3.01 -6.51
CA ASN A 21 4.63 -2.68 -5.80
C ASN A 21 4.86 -1.61 -4.72
N SER A 22 5.49 -0.52 -5.10
CA SER A 22 5.89 0.54 -4.17
C SER A 22 4.73 1.15 -3.41
N SER A 23 5.01 1.53 -2.17
CA SER A 23 4.08 2.20 -1.26
C SER A 23 4.81 3.34 -0.53
N GLY A 24 4.08 4.14 0.23
CA GLY A 24 4.65 5.25 0.98
C GLY A 24 3.75 5.70 2.13
N THR A 25 4.05 6.85 2.71
CA THR A 25 3.34 7.39 3.87
C THR A 25 1.84 7.60 3.64
N THR A 26 1.48 7.98 2.42
CA THR A 26 0.08 8.21 2.00
C THR A 26 -0.68 6.93 1.63
N SER A 27 -0.04 5.75 1.74
CA SER A 27 -0.67 4.47 1.36
C SER A 27 -1.87 4.10 2.23
N ILE A 28 -1.96 4.60 3.46
CA ILE A 28 -3.17 4.43 4.30
C ILE A 28 -4.40 5.11 3.66
N ARG A 29 -4.18 6.11 2.82
CA ARG A 29 -5.24 6.85 2.12
C ARG A 29 -5.45 6.38 0.69
N TYR A 30 -4.37 6.16 -0.05
CA TYR A 30 -4.39 5.93 -1.50
C TYR A 30 -4.05 4.49 -1.90
N GLY A 31 -3.76 3.61 -0.93
CA GLY A 31 -3.34 2.25 -1.23
C GLY A 31 -1.89 2.15 -1.74
N VAL A 32 -1.57 1.03 -2.33
CA VAL A 32 -0.26 0.73 -2.90
C VAL A 32 -0.31 0.79 -4.44
N THR A 33 0.84 0.69 -5.10
CA THR A 33 0.91 0.76 -6.57
C THR A 33 0.04 -0.29 -7.26
N ARG A 34 -0.06 -1.51 -6.71
CA ARG A 34 -0.90 -2.61 -7.22
C ARG A 34 -2.38 -2.25 -7.29
N ASP A 35 -2.87 -1.45 -6.35
CA ASP A 35 -4.27 -1.02 -6.32
C ASP A 35 -4.62 -0.05 -7.47
N LYS A 36 -3.60 0.49 -8.12
CA LYS A 36 -3.74 1.44 -9.23
C LYS A 36 -3.61 0.77 -10.61
N ILE A 37 -3.32 -0.52 -10.68
CA ILE A 37 -3.14 -1.22 -11.95
C ILE A 37 -4.49 -1.38 -12.67
N VAL A 38 -4.58 -0.82 -13.87
CA VAL A 38 -5.69 -1.01 -14.80
C VAL A 38 -5.32 -2.06 -15.84
N GLU A 39 -4.18 -1.87 -16.53
CA GLU A 39 -3.68 -2.76 -17.56
C GLU A 39 -2.15 -2.77 -17.57
N ILE A 40 -1.57 -3.93 -17.85
CA ILE A 40 -0.14 -4.08 -18.15
C ILE A 40 0.00 -4.81 -19.47
N LYS A 41 0.65 -4.18 -20.47
CA LYS A 41 1.09 -4.84 -21.69
C LYS A 41 2.52 -5.36 -21.49
N ALA A 42 2.76 -6.58 -21.92
CA ALA A 42 4.02 -7.25 -21.67
C ALA A 42 4.40 -8.16 -22.83
N ILE A 43 5.69 -8.53 -22.88
CA ILE A 43 6.23 -9.56 -23.76
C ILE A 43 6.57 -10.76 -22.88
N LEU A 44 6.04 -11.93 -23.25
CA LEU A 44 6.31 -13.20 -22.60
C LEU A 44 7.64 -13.79 -23.04
N SER A 45 8.07 -14.87 -22.40
CA SER A 45 9.35 -15.52 -22.66
C SER A 45 9.48 -16.15 -24.06
N ASP A 46 8.37 -16.40 -24.74
CA ASP A 46 8.32 -16.88 -26.12
C ASP A 46 8.32 -15.74 -27.17
N GLY A 47 8.36 -14.47 -26.71
CA GLY A 47 8.30 -13.29 -27.55
C GLY A 47 6.89 -12.81 -27.89
N SER A 48 5.84 -13.50 -27.44
CA SER A 48 4.46 -13.08 -27.68
C SER A 48 4.08 -11.83 -26.85
N ALA A 49 3.33 -10.93 -27.47
CA ALA A 49 2.80 -9.73 -26.81
C ALA A 49 1.43 -10.04 -26.20
N VAL A 50 1.25 -9.65 -24.94
CA VAL A 50 0.03 -9.87 -24.18
C VAL A 50 -0.41 -8.59 -23.46
N ALA A 51 -1.70 -8.53 -23.08
CA ALA A 51 -2.27 -7.47 -22.25
C ALA A 51 -3.02 -8.09 -21.09
N PHE A 52 -2.56 -7.81 -19.88
CA PHE A 52 -3.20 -8.24 -18.63
C PHE A 52 -4.02 -7.08 -18.09
N ARG A 53 -5.32 -7.21 -18.14
CA ARG A 53 -6.31 -6.23 -17.69
C ARG A 53 -7.41 -6.93 -16.91
N GLU A 54 -8.29 -6.15 -16.34
CA GLU A 54 -9.51 -6.66 -15.72
C GLU A 54 -10.40 -7.37 -16.75
N MET A 55 -10.88 -8.55 -16.38
CA MET A 55 -11.77 -9.38 -17.21
C MET A 55 -12.75 -10.18 -16.36
N SER A 56 -13.85 -10.65 -16.95
CA SER A 56 -14.80 -11.54 -16.29
C SER A 56 -14.26 -12.96 -16.15
N SER A 57 -14.90 -13.76 -15.30
CA SER A 57 -14.58 -15.18 -15.13
C SER A 57 -14.78 -15.97 -16.44
N GLU A 58 -15.78 -15.63 -17.25
CA GLU A 58 -16.01 -16.26 -18.55
C GLU A 58 -14.88 -15.95 -19.53
N GLU A 59 -14.46 -14.68 -19.62
CA GLU A 59 -13.32 -14.28 -20.47
C GLU A 59 -12.03 -14.97 -20.03
N PHE A 60 -11.80 -15.10 -18.74
CA PHE A 60 -10.64 -15.83 -18.20
C PHE A 60 -10.65 -17.31 -18.64
N ILE A 61 -11.78 -18.00 -18.47
CA ILE A 61 -11.93 -19.40 -18.90
C ILE A 61 -11.75 -19.56 -20.40
N GLU A 62 -12.25 -18.62 -21.22
CA GLU A 62 -12.02 -18.68 -22.67
C GLU A 62 -10.54 -18.62 -23.02
N LYS A 63 -9.75 -17.80 -22.32
CA LYS A 63 -8.29 -17.72 -22.52
C LYS A 63 -7.55 -19.02 -22.18
N THR A 64 -8.10 -19.89 -21.33
CA THR A 64 -7.47 -21.20 -21.01
C THR A 64 -7.51 -22.20 -22.18
N LYS A 65 -8.35 -22.00 -23.18
CA LYS A 65 -8.64 -22.98 -24.24
C LYS A 65 -7.65 -22.96 -25.40
N GLY A 66 -6.73 -22.03 -25.46
CA GLY A 66 -5.75 -21.91 -26.54
C GLY A 66 -4.52 -22.82 -26.38
N ASN A 67 -3.63 -22.74 -27.39
CA ASN A 67 -2.35 -23.47 -27.40
C ASN A 67 -1.13 -22.53 -27.36
N THR A 68 -1.32 -21.29 -26.91
CA THR A 68 -0.25 -20.31 -26.74
C THR A 68 0.33 -20.36 -25.33
N LEU A 69 1.50 -19.74 -25.13
CA LEU A 69 2.05 -19.59 -23.78
C LEU A 69 1.09 -18.80 -22.88
N GLU A 70 0.45 -17.75 -23.41
CA GLU A 70 -0.58 -17.01 -22.67
C GLU A 70 -1.69 -17.95 -22.17
N SER A 71 -2.24 -18.79 -23.07
CA SER A 71 -3.29 -19.74 -22.68
C SER A 71 -2.83 -20.77 -21.64
N SER A 72 -1.58 -21.20 -21.73
CA SER A 72 -0.98 -22.11 -20.73
C SER A 72 -0.88 -21.43 -19.36
N ILE A 73 -0.52 -20.14 -19.31
CA ILE A 73 -0.46 -19.35 -18.07
C ILE A 73 -1.86 -19.29 -17.43
N TYR A 74 -2.88 -18.91 -18.19
CA TYR A 74 -4.27 -18.86 -17.70
C TYR A 74 -4.75 -20.23 -17.19
N LYS A 75 -4.44 -21.30 -17.94
CA LYS A 75 -4.79 -22.66 -17.57
C LYS A 75 -4.12 -23.10 -16.28
N THR A 76 -2.81 -22.88 -16.14
CA THR A 76 -2.05 -23.25 -14.93
C THR A 76 -2.58 -22.49 -13.71
N ILE A 77 -2.79 -21.17 -13.82
CA ILE A 77 -3.36 -20.36 -12.73
C ILE A 77 -4.75 -20.87 -12.34
N HIS A 78 -5.58 -21.22 -13.33
CA HIS A 78 -6.91 -21.75 -13.05
C HIS A 78 -6.84 -23.10 -12.31
N GLU A 79 -5.99 -24.03 -12.76
CA GLU A 79 -5.81 -25.35 -12.15
C GLU A 79 -5.29 -25.22 -10.71
N GLU A 80 -4.22 -24.45 -10.51
CA GLU A 80 -3.59 -24.27 -9.20
C GLU A 80 -4.51 -23.57 -8.17
N LEU A 81 -5.19 -22.50 -8.59
CA LEU A 81 -6.04 -21.74 -7.68
C LEU A 81 -7.46 -22.31 -7.52
N SER A 82 -7.86 -23.29 -8.35
CA SER A 82 -9.11 -24.06 -8.14
C SER A 82 -8.96 -25.17 -7.12
N ASP A 83 -7.74 -25.59 -6.82
CA ASP A 83 -7.46 -26.57 -5.80
C ASP A 83 -7.72 -25.98 -4.41
N LYS A 84 -8.57 -26.66 -3.62
CA LYS A 84 -8.96 -26.19 -2.29
C LYS A 84 -7.84 -26.24 -1.26
N ASP A 85 -6.94 -27.19 -1.37
CA ASP A 85 -5.81 -27.32 -0.46
C ASP A 85 -4.81 -26.17 -0.72
N HIS A 86 -4.58 -25.82 -2.00
CA HIS A 86 -3.77 -24.66 -2.36
C HIS A 86 -4.40 -23.35 -1.87
N GLN A 87 -5.73 -23.18 -1.99
CA GLN A 87 -6.41 -22.00 -1.45
C GLN A 87 -6.24 -21.86 0.06
N ILE A 88 -6.40 -22.96 0.80
CA ILE A 88 -6.23 -22.99 2.26
C ILE A 88 -4.80 -22.58 2.64
N GLU A 89 -3.80 -23.13 1.96
CA GLU A 89 -2.40 -22.81 2.24
C GLU A 89 -2.07 -21.34 1.91
N ILE A 90 -2.56 -20.81 0.79
CA ILE A 90 -2.40 -19.39 0.44
C ILE A 90 -3.01 -18.50 1.52
N ILE A 91 -4.25 -18.76 1.93
CA ILE A 91 -4.94 -17.96 2.95
C ILE A 91 -4.22 -18.00 4.30
N LYS A 92 -3.64 -19.16 4.65
CA LYS A 92 -2.91 -19.35 5.90
C LYS A 92 -1.55 -18.65 5.93
N GLU A 93 -0.78 -18.69 4.82
CA GLU A 93 0.60 -18.23 4.78
C GLU A 93 0.74 -16.76 4.34
N PHE A 94 -0.25 -16.20 3.65
CA PHE A 94 -0.24 -14.79 3.28
C PHE A 94 -0.63 -13.88 4.44
N PRO A 95 -0.17 -12.62 4.45
CA PRO A 95 -0.59 -11.64 5.45
C PRO A 95 -2.11 -11.51 5.49
N LYS A 96 -2.64 -11.26 6.69
CA LYS A 96 -4.08 -11.04 6.89
C LYS A 96 -4.58 -9.88 6.03
N PRO A 97 -5.85 -9.92 5.56
CA PRO A 97 -6.43 -8.88 4.70
C PRO A 97 -6.35 -7.46 5.26
N GLU A 98 -6.33 -7.31 6.60
CA GLU A 98 -6.21 -6.02 7.27
C GLU A 98 -4.84 -5.37 7.10
N ILE A 99 -3.82 -6.13 6.68
CA ILE A 99 -2.48 -5.62 6.40
C ILE A 99 -2.43 -5.17 4.94
N HIS A 100 -2.77 -3.89 4.70
CA HIS A 100 -2.88 -3.34 3.36
C HIS A 100 -1.52 -3.10 2.68
N ARG A 101 -0.49 -2.69 3.43
CA ARG A 101 0.87 -2.47 2.91
C ARG A 101 1.68 -3.76 2.99
N ARG A 102 1.67 -4.53 1.92
CA ARG A 102 2.42 -5.79 1.83
C ARG A 102 3.09 -5.95 0.47
N ASN A 103 4.36 -6.37 0.50
CA ASN A 103 5.21 -6.60 -0.67
C ASN A 103 5.89 -7.97 -0.55
N THR A 104 5.10 -9.01 -0.26
CA THR A 104 5.58 -10.36 -0.01
C THR A 104 5.42 -11.23 -1.25
N GLY A 105 6.27 -11.02 -2.25
CA GLY A 105 6.28 -11.81 -3.46
C GLY A 105 5.05 -11.60 -4.37
N TYR A 106 4.71 -12.62 -5.14
CA TYR A 106 3.58 -12.58 -6.07
C TYR A 106 2.25 -12.59 -5.34
N ALA A 107 1.34 -11.69 -5.72
CA ALA A 107 0.05 -11.52 -5.05
C ALA A 107 -1.01 -12.54 -5.52
N VAL A 108 -0.69 -13.83 -5.43
CA VAL A 108 -1.62 -14.90 -5.82
C VAL A 108 -2.88 -14.94 -4.97
N ASP A 109 -2.78 -14.52 -3.71
CA ASP A 109 -3.89 -14.40 -2.78
C ASP A 109 -4.95 -13.39 -3.24
N LEU A 110 -4.55 -12.31 -3.91
CA LEU A 110 -5.51 -11.34 -4.47
C LEU A 110 -6.34 -11.92 -5.62
N LEU A 111 -5.83 -12.93 -6.33
CA LEU A 111 -6.58 -13.60 -7.39
C LEU A 111 -7.72 -14.45 -6.81
N LEU A 112 -7.59 -14.93 -5.57
CA LEU A 112 -8.64 -15.70 -4.87
C LEU A 112 -9.87 -14.85 -4.53
N ASN A 113 -9.78 -13.51 -4.59
CA ASN A 113 -10.94 -12.63 -4.38
C ASN A 113 -11.98 -12.75 -5.50
N SER A 114 -11.57 -13.26 -6.68
CA SER A 114 -12.49 -13.45 -7.81
C SER A 114 -13.50 -14.57 -7.55
N ASP A 115 -14.72 -14.39 -8.03
CA ASP A 115 -15.79 -15.39 -8.04
C ASP A 115 -15.39 -16.67 -8.77
N LEU A 116 -14.44 -16.58 -9.70
CA LEU A 116 -13.83 -17.73 -10.38
C LEU A 116 -13.25 -18.76 -9.40
N PHE A 117 -12.75 -18.32 -8.25
CA PHE A 117 -12.15 -19.17 -7.20
C PHE A 117 -13.01 -19.22 -5.92
N GLY A 118 -14.22 -18.65 -5.96
CA GLY A 118 -15.16 -18.62 -4.85
C GLY A 118 -15.08 -17.36 -3.99
N GLY A 119 -14.37 -16.32 -4.46
CA GLY A 119 -14.36 -14.99 -3.86
C GLY A 119 -15.62 -14.18 -4.19
N THR A 120 -15.59 -12.89 -3.94
CA THR A 120 -16.74 -11.97 -4.10
C THR A 120 -16.60 -10.98 -5.23
N GLU A 121 -15.40 -10.84 -5.83
CA GLU A 121 -15.17 -9.95 -6.97
C GLU A 121 -15.58 -10.65 -8.27
N ASN A 122 -16.37 -9.98 -9.10
CA ASN A 122 -16.86 -10.52 -10.37
C ASN A 122 -15.84 -10.38 -11.52
N THR A 123 -14.63 -9.95 -11.20
CA THR A 123 -13.55 -9.74 -12.17
C THR A 123 -12.22 -10.24 -11.63
N ILE A 124 -11.27 -10.44 -12.53
CA ILE A 124 -9.89 -10.83 -12.22
C ILE A 124 -8.90 -10.07 -13.11
N ASN A 125 -7.74 -9.69 -12.56
CA ASN A 125 -6.69 -8.98 -13.30
C ASN A 125 -5.31 -9.54 -12.99
N LEU A 126 -4.72 -10.28 -13.94
CA LEU A 126 -3.35 -10.81 -13.81
C LEU A 126 -2.27 -9.71 -13.83
N GLY A 127 -2.58 -8.50 -14.26
CA GLY A 127 -1.70 -7.33 -14.10
C GLY A 127 -1.34 -7.06 -12.64
N LYS A 128 -2.25 -7.39 -11.70
CA LYS A 128 -1.96 -7.30 -10.27
C LYS A 128 -0.86 -8.29 -9.82
N LEU A 129 -0.70 -9.42 -10.51
CA LEU A 129 0.37 -10.39 -10.24
C LEU A 129 1.72 -9.89 -10.77
N LEU A 130 1.74 -9.22 -11.94
CA LEU A 130 2.95 -8.62 -12.48
C LEU A 130 3.44 -7.44 -11.61
N CYS A 131 2.52 -6.72 -10.99
CA CYS A 131 2.88 -5.68 -10.03
C CYS A 131 3.48 -6.32 -8.76
N GLY A 132 4.74 -6.01 -8.49
CA GLY A 132 5.52 -6.62 -7.41
C GLY A 132 6.29 -7.87 -7.83
N SER A 133 6.35 -8.18 -9.14
CA SER A 133 7.12 -9.32 -9.66
C SER A 133 8.60 -9.01 -9.92
N GLU A 134 9.04 -7.76 -9.75
CA GLU A 134 10.42 -7.31 -9.98
C GLU A 134 10.96 -7.67 -11.39
N GLY A 135 10.05 -7.74 -12.38
CA GLY A 135 10.40 -8.11 -13.76
C GLY A 135 10.69 -9.59 -14.00
N THR A 136 10.39 -10.47 -13.04
CA THR A 136 10.71 -11.92 -13.13
C THR A 136 9.70 -12.72 -13.96
N LEU A 137 8.49 -12.20 -14.18
CA LEU A 137 7.41 -12.93 -14.85
C LEU A 137 7.29 -12.58 -16.35
N ALA A 138 7.47 -11.32 -16.71
CA ALA A 138 7.37 -10.85 -18.09
C ALA A 138 8.11 -9.52 -18.28
N PHE A 139 8.39 -9.15 -19.53
CA PHE A 139 8.95 -7.86 -19.86
C PHE A 139 7.82 -6.85 -20.10
N THR A 140 7.59 -5.97 -19.14
CA THR A 140 6.55 -4.93 -19.20
C THR A 140 6.92 -3.84 -20.21
N THR A 141 6.01 -3.54 -21.15
CA THR A 141 6.20 -2.52 -22.20
C THR A 141 5.35 -1.28 -22.01
N GLU A 142 4.14 -1.42 -21.44
CA GLU A 142 3.21 -0.32 -21.20
C GLU A 142 2.39 -0.61 -19.94
N ILE A 143 2.10 0.43 -19.17
CA ILE A 143 1.32 0.33 -17.95
C ILE A 143 0.25 1.42 -17.96
N THR A 144 -1.00 1.03 -17.77
CA THR A 144 -2.12 1.94 -17.52
C THR A 144 -2.45 1.94 -16.02
N LEU A 145 -2.38 3.12 -15.41
CA LEU A 145 -2.62 3.31 -13.97
C LEU A 145 -3.82 4.20 -13.73
N LYS A 146 -4.61 3.86 -12.71
CA LYS A 146 -5.58 4.78 -12.13
C LYS A 146 -4.85 5.85 -11.33
N VAL A 147 -5.30 7.08 -11.47
CA VAL A 147 -4.83 8.22 -10.67
C VAL A 147 -5.90 8.66 -9.68
N ASP A 148 -5.49 9.39 -8.67
CA ASP A 148 -6.34 9.95 -7.62
C ASP A 148 -6.57 11.45 -7.86
N ASP A 149 -7.61 12.00 -7.23
CA ASP A 149 -7.85 13.43 -7.18
C ASP A 149 -6.68 14.14 -6.47
N LEU A 150 -6.50 15.42 -6.75
CA LEU A 150 -5.45 16.21 -6.10
C LEU A 150 -5.57 16.15 -4.57
N PRO A 151 -4.44 16.04 -3.85
CA PRO A 151 -4.46 15.95 -2.40
C PRO A 151 -5.03 17.21 -1.76
N PRO A 152 -5.55 17.13 -0.52
CA PRO A 152 -5.91 18.31 0.26
C PRO A 152 -4.72 19.25 0.44
N THR A 153 -4.99 20.53 0.52
CA THR A 153 -3.94 21.57 0.70
C THR A 153 -3.85 22.12 2.12
N ASN A 154 -4.85 21.82 2.96
CA ASN A 154 -4.88 22.25 4.36
C ASN A 154 -4.53 21.07 5.24
N ASN A 155 -3.30 21.06 5.77
CA ASN A 155 -2.76 19.92 6.50
C ASN A 155 -2.30 20.33 7.89
N VAL A 156 -2.58 19.52 8.90
CA VAL A 156 -2.07 19.66 10.26
C VAL A 156 -1.35 18.39 10.66
N MET A 157 -0.13 18.52 11.18
CA MET A 157 0.67 17.42 11.68
C MET A 157 0.62 17.39 13.22
N VAL A 158 0.12 16.30 13.77
CA VAL A 158 0.15 16.01 15.20
C VAL A 158 1.35 15.12 15.49
N MET A 159 2.21 15.56 16.44
CA MET A 159 3.42 14.84 16.85
C MET A 159 3.21 14.27 18.24
N ALA A 160 2.79 13.01 18.33
CA ALA A 160 2.54 12.34 19.61
C ALA A 160 3.80 11.64 20.14
N HIS A 161 4.16 11.88 21.42
CA HIS A 161 5.40 11.42 22.04
C HIS A 161 5.14 10.33 23.07
N PHE A 162 5.99 9.29 23.09
CA PHE A 162 5.78 8.10 23.92
C PHE A 162 7.04 7.70 24.69
N HIS A 163 6.85 7.16 25.90
CA HIS A 163 7.93 6.62 26.71
C HIS A 163 8.40 5.24 26.25
N THR A 164 7.55 4.50 25.53
CA THR A 164 7.87 3.17 25.00
C THR A 164 7.34 3.01 23.57
N ILE A 165 7.98 2.12 22.80
CA ILE A 165 7.47 1.73 21.47
C ILE A 165 6.09 1.05 21.61
N GLN A 166 5.89 0.24 22.66
CA GLN A 166 4.63 -0.45 22.90
C GLN A 166 3.45 0.54 23.02
N GLU A 167 3.61 1.60 23.84
CA GLU A 167 2.58 2.66 23.97
C GLU A 167 2.26 3.31 22.64
N SER A 168 3.28 3.54 21.79
CA SER A 168 3.07 4.14 20.48
C SER A 168 2.25 3.23 19.57
N LEU A 169 2.48 1.91 19.58
CA LEU A 169 1.72 0.95 18.77
C LEU A 169 0.26 0.86 19.26
N GLU A 170 0.02 0.90 20.56
CA GLU A 170 -1.33 0.93 21.12
C GLU A 170 -2.07 2.22 20.72
N ALA A 171 -1.39 3.34 20.70
CA ALA A 171 -1.94 4.62 20.26
C ALA A 171 -2.38 4.63 18.79
N VAL A 172 -1.69 3.88 17.92
CA VAL A 172 -2.08 3.75 16.50
C VAL A 172 -3.51 3.20 16.37
N VAL A 173 -3.90 2.24 17.21
CA VAL A 173 -5.27 1.66 17.19
C VAL A 173 -6.33 2.74 17.46
N THR A 174 -6.04 3.68 18.36
CA THR A 174 -6.92 4.82 18.62
C THR A 174 -6.87 5.83 17.46
N ALA A 175 -5.68 6.20 17.01
CA ALA A 175 -5.48 7.18 15.96
C ALA A 175 -6.14 6.76 14.63
N MET A 176 -6.09 5.47 14.27
CA MET A 176 -6.70 4.93 13.05
C MET A 176 -8.23 4.97 13.02
N LYS A 177 -8.91 5.35 14.10
CA LYS A 177 -10.34 5.66 14.09
C LYS A 177 -10.64 7.02 13.46
N HIS A 178 -9.63 7.87 13.34
CA HIS A 178 -9.68 9.17 12.68
C HIS A 178 -9.28 9.06 11.21
N HIS A 179 -9.71 10.01 10.38
CA HIS A 179 -9.38 10.03 8.95
C HIS A 179 -7.98 10.59 8.71
N LEU A 180 -6.97 9.80 9.08
CA LEU A 180 -5.57 10.18 8.88
C LEU A 180 -5.18 10.23 7.40
N TYR A 181 -4.32 11.20 7.06
CA TYR A 181 -3.68 11.31 5.77
C TYR A 181 -2.36 10.52 5.74
N THR A 182 -1.57 10.63 6.82
CA THR A 182 -0.38 9.81 7.06
C THR A 182 -0.31 9.37 8.53
N CYS A 183 0.38 8.26 8.80
CA CYS A 183 0.68 7.77 10.15
C CYS A 183 2.05 7.09 10.10
N GLU A 184 3.08 7.77 10.61
CA GLU A 184 4.46 7.29 10.56
C GLU A 184 5.12 7.37 11.93
N MET A 185 5.95 6.39 12.26
CA MET A 185 6.65 6.34 13.54
C MET A 185 8.15 6.56 13.34
N MET A 186 8.74 7.33 14.24
CA MET A 186 10.19 7.42 14.45
C MET A 186 10.53 6.92 15.84
N ASP A 187 11.45 5.97 15.95
CA ASP A 187 11.99 5.52 17.23
C ASP A 187 13.16 6.40 17.72
N ASP A 188 13.63 6.16 18.94
CA ASP A 188 14.73 6.90 19.52
C ASP A 188 16.03 6.73 18.73
N THR A 189 16.25 5.60 18.07
CA THR A 189 17.42 5.37 17.21
C THR A 189 17.45 6.35 16.05
N ILE A 190 16.33 6.48 15.33
CA ILE A 190 16.18 7.45 14.23
C ILE A 190 16.29 8.89 14.76
N LEU A 191 15.64 9.20 15.88
CA LEU A 191 15.71 10.52 16.50
C LEU A 191 17.14 10.88 16.91
N ASP A 192 17.92 9.93 17.43
CA ASP A 192 19.31 10.14 17.83
C ASP A 192 20.22 10.37 16.62
N CYS A 193 20.03 9.68 15.51
CA CYS A 193 20.75 9.93 14.26
C CYS A 193 20.59 11.37 13.76
N THR A 194 19.47 12.04 14.09
CA THR A 194 19.24 13.44 13.70
C THR A 194 19.97 14.45 14.58
N LYS A 195 20.42 14.09 15.79
CA LYS A 195 21.09 15.00 16.75
C LYS A 195 22.41 15.56 16.17
N THR A 196 23.17 14.72 15.51
CA THR A 196 24.48 15.05 14.94
C THR A 196 24.45 15.50 13.48
N ASN A 197 23.33 15.32 12.80
CA ASN A 197 23.16 15.72 11.41
C ASN A 197 22.84 17.23 11.33
N ARG A 198 23.74 18.01 10.70
CA ARG A 198 23.64 19.49 10.63
C ARG A 198 22.33 19.98 9.96
N GLU A 199 21.81 19.24 8.99
CA GLU A 199 20.59 19.60 8.29
C GLU A 199 19.35 19.18 9.11
N GLN A 200 19.35 17.98 9.66
CA GLN A 200 18.22 17.43 10.38
C GLN A 200 18.07 17.99 11.81
N ALA A 201 19.15 18.40 12.43
CA ALA A 201 19.12 18.99 13.78
C ALA A 201 18.16 20.20 13.85
N LYS A 202 18.01 20.96 12.75
CA LYS A 202 17.09 22.11 12.68
C LYS A 202 15.61 21.69 12.71
N ASN A 203 15.32 20.46 12.28
CA ASN A 203 13.97 19.92 12.18
C ASN A 203 13.49 19.28 13.49
N ARG A 204 14.31 19.32 14.55
CA ARG A 204 13.99 18.71 15.86
C ARG A 204 13.14 19.61 16.77
N PHE A 205 12.65 20.75 16.29
CA PHE A 205 11.89 21.73 17.08
C PHE A 205 10.62 21.15 17.73
N PHE A 206 10.05 20.09 17.15
CA PHE A 206 8.83 19.44 17.66
C PHE A 206 9.11 18.45 18.81
N ILE A 207 10.36 18.00 19.02
CA ILE A 207 10.68 16.96 20.01
C ILE A 207 10.61 17.54 21.40
N GLN A 208 9.81 16.90 22.27
CA GLN A 208 9.66 17.25 23.68
C GLN A 208 10.21 16.10 24.55
N GLY A 209 11.11 16.42 25.47
CA GLY A 209 11.76 15.44 26.34
C GLY A 209 12.67 14.46 25.59
N GLU A 210 12.70 13.21 26.04
CA GLU A 210 13.48 12.11 25.46
C GLU A 210 12.54 10.95 25.09
N PRO A 211 11.76 11.09 24.02
CA PRO A 211 10.81 10.06 23.60
C PRO A 211 11.52 8.80 23.11
N LYS A 212 10.97 7.63 23.44
CA LYS A 212 11.35 6.35 22.82
C LYS A 212 10.69 6.13 21.46
N ALA A 213 9.57 6.79 21.22
CA ALA A 213 8.94 6.88 19.91
C ALA A 213 8.17 8.18 19.76
N VAL A 214 8.08 8.68 18.53
CA VAL A 214 7.18 9.76 18.12
C VAL A 214 6.36 9.25 16.95
N ILE A 215 5.04 9.41 17.01
CA ILE A 215 4.17 9.16 15.86
C ILE A 215 3.78 10.50 15.23
N MET A 216 4.00 10.60 13.94
CA MET A 216 3.55 11.69 13.08
C MET A 216 2.19 11.32 12.51
N LEU A 217 1.15 12.02 12.92
CA LEU A 217 -0.23 11.82 12.50
C LEU A 217 -0.69 13.04 11.71
N GLU A 218 -0.84 12.88 10.41
CA GLU A 218 -1.30 13.97 9.55
C GLU A 218 -2.80 13.87 9.33
N VAL A 219 -3.50 14.96 9.55
CA VAL A 219 -4.89 15.16 9.12
C VAL A 219 -4.92 16.22 8.01
N ALA A 220 -5.83 16.07 7.07
CA ALA A 220 -5.88 16.93 5.90
C ALA A 220 -7.32 17.20 5.46
N SER A 221 -7.59 18.43 5.04
CA SER A 221 -8.92 18.88 4.64
C SER A 221 -8.93 19.56 3.28
N HIS A 222 -9.94 19.24 2.46
CA HIS A 222 -10.27 19.96 1.24
C HIS A 222 -11.12 21.21 1.51
N ILE A 223 -11.62 21.40 2.75
CA ILE A 223 -12.58 22.45 3.09
C ILE A 223 -11.84 23.72 3.51
N SER A 224 -11.08 23.65 4.62
CA SER A 224 -10.34 24.80 5.14
C SER A 224 -9.28 24.36 6.16
N MET A 225 -8.41 25.30 6.58
CA MET A 225 -7.44 25.05 7.64
C MET A 225 -8.14 24.85 8.99
N GLU A 226 -9.19 25.60 9.30
CA GLU A 226 -9.97 25.47 10.53
C GLU A 226 -10.63 24.08 10.62
N ASP A 227 -11.00 23.48 9.49
CA ASP A 227 -11.52 22.12 9.48
C ASP A 227 -10.41 21.08 9.77
N ALA A 228 -9.22 21.27 9.21
CA ALA A 228 -8.07 20.42 9.51
C ALA A 228 -7.64 20.54 10.99
N GLU A 229 -7.60 21.76 11.54
CA GLU A 229 -7.31 22.00 12.95
C GLU A 229 -8.34 21.34 13.87
N ARG A 230 -9.64 21.44 13.57
CA ARG A 230 -10.70 20.77 14.33
C ARG A 230 -10.53 19.24 14.31
N GLN A 231 -10.13 18.65 13.19
CA GLN A 231 -9.85 17.21 13.09
C GLN A 231 -8.63 16.83 13.94
N ALA A 232 -7.57 17.67 13.93
CA ALA A 232 -6.39 17.47 14.74
C ALA A 232 -6.71 17.56 16.24
N ASP A 233 -7.50 18.54 16.67
CA ASP A 233 -7.94 18.70 18.07
C ASP A 233 -8.77 17.49 18.53
N ALA A 234 -9.65 16.98 17.69
CA ALA A 234 -10.43 15.76 17.99
C ALA A 234 -9.54 14.53 18.15
N LEU A 235 -8.52 14.38 17.30
CA LEU A 235 -7.53 13.31 17.41
C LEU A 235 -6.72 13.43 18.71
N ILE A 236 -6.22 14.61 19.03
CA ILE A 236 -5.47 14.89 20.26
C ILE A 236 -6.33 14.57 21.48
N ALA A 237 -7.58 15.04 21.51
CA ALA A 237 -8.49 14.79 22.63
C ALA A 237 -8.76 13.29 22.84
N ASP A 238 -8.88 12.50 21.76
CA ASP A 238 -9.09 11.05 21.85
C ASP A 238 -7.84 10.32 22.34
N LEU A 239 -6.66 10.71 21.87
CA LEU A 239 -5.38 10.18 22.38
C LEU A 239 -5.23 10.46 23.88
N GLN A 240 -5.47 11.71 24.31
CA GLN A 240 -5.39 12.12 25.73
C GLN A 240 -6.40 11.38 26.60
N LYS A 241 -7.65 11.23 26.15
CA LYS A 241 -8.70 10.49 26.85
C LYS A 241 -8.32 9.04 27.11
N ASN A 242 -7.56 8.43 26.20
CA ASN A 242 -7.09 7.05 26.31
C ASN A 242 -5.69 6.95 26.96
N ASN A 243 -5.15 8.04 27.50
CA ASN A 243 -3.82 8.14 28.10
C ASN A 243 -2.69 7.71 27.18
N HIS A 244 -2.79 8.02 25.88
CA HIS A 244 -1.76 7.75 24.90
C HIS A 244 -0.84 8.96 24.73
N GLY A 245 0.46 8.73 24.95
CA GLY A 245 1.49 9.75 24.84
C GLY A 245 1.54 10.72 26.03
N TYR A 246 2.64 11.47 26.11
CA TYR A 246 2.86 12.45 27.18
C TYR A 246 2.97 13.90 26.63
N ALA A 247 3.09 14.07 25.33
CA ALA A 247 3.14 15.36 24.64
C ALA A 247 2.65 15.18 23.19
#